data_ed2a018b675459893bbcd652d7829059
#
_entry.id   ed2a018b675459893bbcd652d7829059
#
_cell.length_a   1.000
_cell.length_b   1.000
_cell.length_c   1.000
_cell.angle_alpha   90.00
_cell.angle_beta   90.00
_cell.angle_gamma   90.00
#
_symmetry.space_group_name_H-M   'P 1'
#
loop_
_entity.id
_entity.type
_entity.pdbx_description
1 polymer ?
#
loop_
_entity_poly.entity_id
_entity_poly.type
_entity_poly.pdbx_seq_one_letter_code
_entity_poly.pdbx_strand_id
1 'polypeptide(L)'
;MDSKTYFSEKLAALLFLEIKKNSKINDFVILKDIYFPVRTNEIIQKVKKKEDFKNIPVNLFIEGMFYVLGADEHFKYNEEYKKIINTVPNSTGFIKSVVFKEIKDENYEEAYIILKGLLVIEENTDNYDKIFLLVDKLRLNNIMFKEEELKLIEKAKTITNYSNPYLYEALVLNSENKHDLALMALRNYTMNGGEQTLDVVELKNSLETITGFEKAKELVQTDPKEALKILIPLIDQLGDRPDIYYHCAVCYRNLQNYEKAIYYLNEAVAIDKDLIEVINEFGINYACLENYEMAIQYFRKAFEVTKSIEICTNLVMCYLNVKNVEQARIHLDIAKKIDAKDEIVIDLEKLFAESK
;
A
#
# COMPACT_ATOMS: atom_id res chain seq x y z
N MET A 1 1.30 19.87 -3.53
CA MET A 1 0.89 20.44 -4.84
C MET A 1 -0.09 19.46 -5.45
N ASP A 2 -1.25 19.90 -5.92
CA ASP A 2 -2.17 19.00 -6.63
C ASP A 2 -1.74 18.78 -8.09
N SER A 3 -2.26 17.72 -8.73
CA SER A 3 -1.88 17.36 -10.10
C SER A 3 -2.22 18.46 -11.11
N LYS A 4 -3.32 19.18 -10.92
CA LYS A 4 -3.75 20.25 -11.82
C LYS A 4 -2.79 21.44 -11.81
N THR A 5 -2.36 21.88 -10.63
CA THR A 5 -1.38 22.96 -10.48
C THR A 5 -0.04 22.56 -11.10
N TYR A 6 0.42 21.34 -10.84
CA TYR A 6 1.65 20.79 -11.40
C TYR A 6 1.65 20.83 -12.93
N PHE A 7 0.61 20.29 -13.59
CA PHE A 7 0.54 20.31 -15.05
C PHE A 7 0.39 21.72 -15.62
N SER A 8 -0.29 22.63 -14.92
CA SER A 8 -0.37 24.04 -15.33
C SER A 8 1.00 24.71 -15.32
N GLU A 9 1.86 24.43 -14.33
CA GLU A 9 3.25 24.95 -14.31
C GLU A 9 4.07 24.37 -15.46
N LYS A 10 3.92 23.06 -15.75
CA LYS A 10 4.57 22.44 -16.90
C LYS A 10 4.15 23.08 -18.22
N LEU A 11 2.88 23.43 -18.39
CA LEU A 11 2.37 24.14 -19.58
C LEU A 11 2.90 25.57 -19.66
N ALA A 12 3.05 26.27 -18.54
CA ALA A 12 3.60 27.63 -18.50
C ALA A 12 5.07 27.70 -18.97
N ALA A 13 5.78 26.56 -18.96
CA ALA A 13 7.13 26.45 -19.47
C ALA A 13 7.23 26.32 -21.00
N LEU A 14 6.09 26.14 -21.70
CA LEU A 14 6.06 26.08 -23.15
C LEU A 14 6.05 27.48 -23.77
N LEU A 15 6.67 27.61 -24.96
CA LEU A 15 6.53 28.78 -25.82
C LEU A 15 5.39 28.50 -26.81
N PHE A 16 4.46 29.44 -26.93
CA PHE A 16 3.35 29.38 -27.89
C PHE A 16 3.59 30.37 -29.04
N LEU A 17 3.75 29.86 -30.23
CA LEU A 17 3.99 30.65 -31.44
C LEU A 17 2.68 30.81 -32.22
N GLU A 18 2.35 32.04 -32.56
CA GLU A 18 1.15 32.34 -33.33
C GLU A 18 1.32 31.92 -34.80
N ILE A 19 0.41 31.09 -35.30
CA ILE A 19 0.32 30.66 -36.69
C ILE A 19 -0.93 31.32 -37.30
N LYS A 20 -0.74 32.10 -38.32
CA LYS A 20 -1.80 32.86 -38.93
C LYS A 20 -2.76 32.00 -39.77
N LYS A 21 -4.02 32.43 -39.82
CA LYS A 21 -5.02 31.88 -40.73
C LYS A 21 -4.47 31.76 -42.14
N ASN A 22 -4.91 30.71 -42.86
CA ASN A 22 -4.47 30.31 -44.19
C ASN A 22 -3.03 29.80 -44.31
N SER A 23 -2.29 29.68 -43.23
CA SER A 23 -1.04 28.92 -43.21
C SER A 23 -1.32 27.42 -43.46
N LYS A 24 -0.36 26.75 -44.13
CA LYS A 24 -0.46 25.30 -44.44
C LYS A 24 0.58 24.51 -43.66
N ILE A 25 0.14 23.38 -43.15
CA ILE A 25 1.01 22.35 -42.55
C ILE A 25 0.69 21.06 -43.29
N ASN A 26 1.59 20.61 -44.13
CA ASN A 26 1.28 19.58 -45.14
C ASN A 26 -0.02 19.94 -45.90
N ASP A 27 -1.02 19.05 -45.88
CA ASP A 27 -2.31 19.26 -46.51
C ASP A 27 -3.35 19.98 -45.65
N PHE A 28 -3.02 20.26 -44.38
CA PHE A 28 -3.93 20.93 -43.44
C PHE A 28 -3.83 22.46 -43.56
N VAL A 29 -4.96 23.10 -43.83
CA VAL A 29 -5.07 24.57 -43.89
C VAL A 29 -5.57 25.10 -42.55
N ILE A 30 -4.85 26.01 -41.94
CA ILE A 30 -5.24 26.68 -40.69
C ILE A 30 -6.41 27.63 -40.97
N LEU A 31 -7.58 27.36 -40.39
CA LEU A 31 -8.82 28.11 -40.66
C LEU A 31 -8.99 29.34 -39.77
N LYS A 32 -8.26 29.45 -38.65
CA LYS A 32 -8.24 30.59 -37.72
C LYS A 32 -6.84 30.77 -37.15
N ASP A 33 -6.53 31.94 -36.62
CA ASP A 33 -5.26 32.15 -35.88
C ASP A 33 -5.20 31.17 -34.74
N ILE A 34 -4.09 30.45 -34.57
CA ILE A 34 -3.86 29.41 -33.58
C ILE A 34 -2.45 29.51 -33.03
N TYR A 35 -2.25 29.12 -31.77
CA TYR A 35 -0.95 29.12 -31.14
C TYR A 35 -0.42 27.70 -31.07
N PHE A 36 0.81 27.49 -31.58
CA PHE A 36 1.50 26.20 -31.56
C PHE A 36 2.49 26.15 -30.42
N PRO A 37 2.40 25.11 -29.59
CA PRO A 37 3.32 24.93 -28.47
C PRO A 37 4.66 24.39 -28.95
N VAL A 38 5.75 24.90 -28.36
CA VAL A 38 7.10 24.37 -28.53
C VAL A 38 7.78 24.29 -27.17
N ARG A 39 8.50 23.21 -26.90
CA ARG A 39 9.27 23.07 -25.67
C ARG A 39 10.47 24.03 -25.68
N THR A 40 10.61 24.86 -24.66
CA THR A 40 11.66 25.90 -24.58
C THR A 40 13.07 25.35 -24.68
N ASN A 41 13.33 24.16 -24.13
CA ASN A 41 14.64 23.52 -24.15
C ASN A 41 15.15 23.30 -25.58
N GLU A 42 14.28 22.91 -26.50
CA GLU A 42 14.62 22.69 -27.90
C GLU A 42 14.99 24.00 -28.62
N ILE A 43 14.30 25.08 -28.30
CA ILE A 43 14.61 26.41 -28.82
C ILE A 43 15.94 26.93 -28.29
N ILE A 44 16.19 26.77 -26.98
CA ILE A 44 17.45 27.17 -26.33
C ILE A 44 18.63 26.43 -26.97
N GLN A 45 18.49 25.14 -27.27
CA GLN A 45 19.55 24.39 -27.92
C GLN A 45 19.85 24.91 -29.35
N LYS A 46 18.81 25.29 -30.11
CA LYS A 46 18.99 25.88 -31.44
C LYS A 46 19.65 27.27 -31.37
N VAL A 47 19.26 28.12 -30.40
CA VAL A 47 19.93 29.40 -30.15
C VAL A 47 21.41 29.18 -29.85
N LYS A 48 21.76 28.23 -28.99
CA LYS A 48 23.15 27.91 -28.66
C LYS A 48 23.96 27.44 -29.89
N LYS A 49 23.32 26.73 -30.82
CA LYS A 49 23.94 26.26 -32.07
C LYS A 49 23.98 27.34 -33.16
N LYS A 50 23.46 28.55 -32.94
CA LYS A 50 23.34 29.65 -33.91
C LYS A 50 22.56 29.24 -35.18
N GLU A 51 21.58 28.32 -35.03
CA GLU A 51 20.71 27.92 -36.14
C GLU A 51 19.70 29.02 -36.48
N ASP A 52 19.35 29.15 -37.77
CA ASP A 52 18.38 30.18 -38.24
C ASP A 52 16.95 29.81 -37.80
N PHE A 53 16.27 30.75 -37.14
CA PHE A 53 14.88 30.62 -36.65
C PHE A 53 13.81 30.72 -37.75
N LYS A 54 14.20 31.00 -38.99
CA LYS A 54 13.22 31.18 -40.11
C LYS A 54 12.44 29.91 -40.42
N ASN A 55 12.98 28.74 -40.05
CA ASN A 55 12.34 27.45 -40.30
C ASN A 55 12.36 26.57 -39.05
N ILE A 56 11.29 26.63 -38.23
CA ILE A 56 11.09 25.71 -37.13
C ILE A 56 10.58 24.38 -37.72
N PRO A 57 11.25 23.26 -37.48
CA PRO A 57 10.78 21.95 -37.94
C PRO A 57 9.41 21.59 -37.38
N VAL A 58 8.53 21.05 -38.23
CA VAL A 58 7.17 20.62 -37.86
C VAL A 58 7.17 19.67 -36.66
N ASN A 59 8.20 18.81 -36.52
CA ASN A 59 8.35 17.89 -35.43
C ASN A 59 8.35 18.55 -34.05
N LEU A 60 8.89 19.76 -33.90
CA LEU A 60 8.87 20.48 -32.61
C LEU A 60 7.47 20.93 -32.22
N PHE A 61 6.66 21.29 -33.18
CA PHE A 61 5.25 21.60 -32.94
C PHE A 61 4.44 20.35 -32.60
N ILE A 62 4.70 19.24 -33.31
CA ILE A 62 4.06 17.95 -33.01
C ILE A 62 4.37 17.52 -31.57
N GLU A 63 5.63 17.55 -31.17
CA GLU A 63 6.03 17.24 -29.78
C GLU A 63 5.31 18.11 -28.77
N GLY A 64 5.29 19.44 -28.99
CA GLY A 64 4.58 20.39 -28.15
C GLY A 64 3.07 20.11 -28.08
N MET A 65 2.43 19.75 -29.19
CA MET A 65 1.00 19.40 -29.23
C MET A 65 0.70 18.15 -28.40
N PHE A 66 1.50 17.09 -28.52
CA PHE A 66 1.35 15.90 -27.69
C PHE A 66 1.55 16.21 -26.21
N TYR A 67 2.51 17.08 -25.89
CA TYR A 67 2.74 17.53 -24.53
C TYR A 67 1.52 18.26 -23.95
N VAL A 68 0.91 19.17 -24.70
CA VAL A 68 -0.32 19.88 -24.28
C VAL A 68 -1.48 18.91 -24.09
N LEU A 69 -1.69 17.98 -25.03
CA LEU A 69 -2.74 16.96 -24.94
C LEU A 69 -2.60 16.10 -23.68
N GLY A 70 -1.38 15.82 -23.25
CA GLY A 70 -1.12 15.05 -22.03
C GLY A 70 -1.23 15.87 -20.75
N ALA A 71 -0.92 17.15 -20.79
CA ALA A 71 -0.92 18.03 -19.62
C ALA A 71 -2.29 18.64 -19.31
N ASP A 72 -3.10 18.96 -20.33
CA ASP A 72 -4.42 19.60 -20.16
C ASP A 72 -5.45 19.05 -21.16
N GLU A 73 -6.36 18.21 -20.66
CA GLU A 73 -7.44 17.61 -21.46
C GLU A 73 -8.44 18.65 -21.97
N HIS A 74 -8.50 19.84 -21.38
CA HIS A 74 -9.46 20.91 -21.71
C HIS A 74 -8.81 22.11 -22.40
N PHE A 75 -7.55 21.96 -22.84
CA PHE A 75 -6.89 23.07 -23.53
C PHE A 75 -7.64 23.46 -24.82
N LYS A 76 -7.82 24.78 -24.99
CA LYS A 76 -8.71 25.35 -26.02
C LYS A 76 -8.44 24.94 -27.48
N TYR A 77 -7.25 24.44 -27.78
CA TYR A 77 -6.85 24.05 -29.14
C TYR A 77 -6.67 22.53 -29.30
N ASN A 78 -7.05 21.71 -28.32
CA ASN A 78 -6.85 20.26 -28.38
C ASN A 78 -7.47 19.62 -29.62
N GLU A 79 -8.67 20.05 -30.01
CA GLU A 79 -9.34 19.50 -31.19
C GLU A 79 -8.62 19.86 -32.52
N GLU A 80 -8.07 21.03 -32.59
CA GLU A 80 -7.24 21.44 -33.73
C GLU A 80 -5.91 20.67 -33.73
N TYR A 81 -5.28 20.50 -32.59
CA TYR A 81 -4.03 19.73 -32.47
C TYR A 81 -4.22 18.27 -32.91
N LYS A 82 -5.29 17.60 -32.46
CA LYS A 82 -5.62 16.24 -32.88
C LYS A 82 -5.74 16.15 -34.42
N LYS A 83 -6.42 17.11 -35.05
CA LYS A 83 -6.57 17.15 -36.52
C LYS A 83 -5.21 17.31 -37.20
N ILE A 84 -4.38 18.24 -36.74
CA ILE A 84 -3.05 18.50 -37.33
C ILE A 84 -2.15 17.28 -37.17
N ILE A 85 -2.08 16.70 -35.96
CA ILE A 85 -1.29 15.50 -35.67
C ILE A 85 -1.64 14.37 -36.64
N ASN A 86 -2.93 14.15 -36.91
CA ASN A 86 -3.41 13.09 -37.81
C ASN A 86 -3.07 13.35 -39.29
N THR A 87 -2.73 14.59 -39.68
CA THR A 87 -2.30 14.90 -41.05
C THR A 87 -0.79 14.78 -41.27
N VAL A 88 -0.01 14.73 -40.19
CA VAL A 88 1.45 14.60 -40.25
C VAL A 88 1.83 13.12 -40.31
N PRO A 89 2.44 12.64 -41.40
CA PRO A 89 2.84 11.23 -41.52
C PRO A 89 3.77 10.81 -40.39
N ASN A 90 3.52 9.63 -39.80
CA ASN A 90 4.32 9.02 -38.76
C ASN A 90 4.49 9.87 -37.48
N SER A 91 3.55 10.77 -37.19
CA SER A 91 3.60 11.62 -35.97
C SER A 91 3.66 10.81 -34.70
N THR A 92 2.88 9.72 -34.55
CA THR A 92 2.88 8.82 -33.40
C THR A 92 4.18 8.02 -33.28
N GLY A 93 4.75 7.55 -34.40
CA GLY A 93 6.05 6.88 -34.43
C GLY A 93 7.19 7.81 -33.98
N PHE A 94 7.16 9.07 -34.42
CA PHE A 94 8.11 10.08 -33.96
C PHE A 94 7.97 10.32 -32.44
N ILE A 95 6.75 10.48 -31.94
CA ILE A 95 6.52 10.70 -30.51
C ILE A 95 6.95 9.50 -29.65
N LYS A 96 6.73 8.27 -30.10
CA LYS A 96 7.26 7.07 -29.43
C LYS A 96 8.79 7.12 -29.30
N SER A 97 9.49 7.66 -30.30
CA SER A 97 10.96 7.85 -30.22
C SER A 97 11.35 8.95 -29.24
N VAL A 98 10.57 10.03 -29.12
CA VAL A 98 10.77 11.09 -28.11
C VAL A 98 10.58 10.53 -26.70
N VAL A 99 9.48 9.81 -26.46
CA VAL A 99 9.23 9.14 -25.17
C VAL A 99 10.40 8.24 -24.78
N PHE A 100 10.90 7.42 -25.72
CA PHE A 100 12.05 6.55 -25.47
C PHE A 100 13.30 7.35 -25.10
N LYS A 101 13.56 8.46 -25.79
CA LYS A 101 14.70 9.36 -25.47
C LYS A 101 14.54 9.95 -24.08
N GLU A 102 13.38 10.48 -23.71
CA GLU A 102 13.14 11.06 -22.39
C GLU A 102 13.31 10.01 -21.27
N ILE A 103 12.85 8.76 -21.48
CA ILE A 103 13.08 7.66 -20.56
C ILE A 103 14.56 7.35 -20.40
N LYS A 104 15.33 7.31 -21.53
CA LYS A 104 16.77 7.06 -21.52
C LYS A 104 17.53 8.16 -20.78
N ASP A 105 17.07 9.40 -20.91
CA ASP A 105 17.67 10.57 -20.27
C ASP A 105 17.12 10.77 -18.81
N GLU A 106 16.35 9.78 -18.30
CA GLU A 106 15.74 9.75 -16.95
C GLU A 106 14.73 10.88 -16.69
N ASN A 107 14.23 11.53 -17.73
CA ASN A 107 13.20 12.58 -17.66
C ASN A 107 11.80 11.95 -17.59
N TYR A 108 11.52 11.13 -16.57
CA TYR A 108 10.30 10.31 -16.48
C TYR A 108 9.01 11.12 -16.47
N GLU A 109 9.00 12.31 -15.86
CA GLU A 109 7.85 13.21 -15.83
C GLU A 109 7.49 13.72 -17.23
N GLU A 110 8.50 14.12 -18.00
CA GLU A 110 8.35 14.59 -19.37
C GLU A 110 7.86 13.44 -20.29
N ALA A 111 8.47 12.26 -20.14
CA ALA A 111 8.04 11.04 -20.83
C ALA A 111 6.57 10.70 -20.53
N TYR A 112 6.17 10.80 -19.26
CA TYR A 112 4.80 10.55 -18.83
C TYR A 112 3.79 11.49 -19.49
N ILE A 113 4.08 12.80 -19.48
CA ILE A 113 3.18 13.82 -20.07
C ILE A 113 3.00 13.56 -21.58
N ILE A 114 4.10 13.33 -22.31
CA ILE A 114 4.06 13.06 -23.75
C ILE A 114 3.31 11.76 -24.04
N LEU A 115 3.54 10.71 -23.27
CA LEU A 115 2.87 9.41 -23.43
C LEU A 115 1.38 9.50 -23.10
N LYS A 116 1.00 10.31 -22.11
CA LYS A 116 -0.41 10.62 -21.80
C LYS A 116 -1.08 11.33 -23.00
N GLY A 117 -0.39 12.25 -23.65
CA GLY A 117 -0.84 12.86 -24.91
C GLY A 117 -0.95 11.86 -26.07
N LEU A 118 -0.03 10.88 -26.13
CA LEU A 118 -0.11 9.82 -27.13
C LEU A 118 -1.35 8.94 -26.93
N LEU A 119 -1.74 8.63 -25.71
CA LEU A 119 -2.97 7.89 -25.38
C LEU A 119 -4.23 8.62 -25.88
N VAL A 120 -4.24 9.96 -25.97
CA VAL A 120 -5.37 10.73 -26.53
C VAL A 120 -5.54 10.49 -28.02
N ILE A 121 -4.45 10.21 -28.74
CA ILE A 121 -4.45 9.99 -30.19
C ILE A 121 -4.53 8.50 -30.53
N GLU A 122 -3.82 7.67 -29.79
CA GLU A 122 -3.67 6.24 -30.04
C GLU A 122 -3.92 5.47 -28.75
N GLU A 123 -5.20 5.26 -28.42
CA GLU A 123 -5.63 4.54 -27.23
C GLU A 123 -5.57 3.03 -27.49
N ASN A 124 -4.54 2.38 -26.92
CA ASN A 124 -4.34 0.94 -27.00
C ASN A 124 -3.60 0.40 -25.77
N THR A 125 -3.64 -0.92 -25.58
CA THR A 125 -3.04 -1.59 -24.41
C THR A 125 -1.53 -1.42 -24.36
N ASP A 126 -0.81 -1.41 -25.49
CA ASP A 126 0.64 -1.21 -25.54
C ASP A 126 1.07 0.15 -24.96
N ASN A 127 0.31 1.21 -25.25
CA ASN A 127 0.56 2.54 -24.70
C ASN A 127 0.16 2.61 -23.21
N TYR A 128 -0.90 1.88 -22.79
CA TYR A 128 -1.26 1.76 -21.38
C TYR A 128 -0.20 1.01 -20.59
N ASP A 129 0.37 -0.08 -21.10
CA ASP A 129 1.43 -0.81 -20.43
C ASP A 129 2.64 0.10 -20.15
N LYS A 130 3.03 0.89 -21.14
CA LYS A 130 4.16 1.83 -21.00
C LYS A 130 3.86 2.94 -19.99
N ILE A 131 2.65 3.51 -20.00
CA ILE A 131 2.32 4.61 -19.09
C ILE A 131 2.16 4.12 -17.65
N PHE A 132 1.66 2.91 -17.43
CA PHE A 132 1.61 2.31 -16.11
C PHE A 132 2.99 2.14 -15.50
N LEU A 133 3.97 1.63 -16.26
CA LEU A 133 5.35 1.53 -15.79
C LEU A 133 5.94 2.88 -15.37
N LEU A 134 5.63 3.95 -16.12
CA LEU A 134 6.10 5.29 -15.79
C LEU A 134 5.39 5.89 -14.58
N VAL A 135 4.07 5.81 -14.54
CA VAL A 135 3.30 6.45 -13.46
C VAL A 135 3.51 5.76 -12.12
N ASP A 136 3.63 4.43 -12.10
CA ASP A 136 3.97 3.67 -10.90
C ASP A 136 5.33 4.09 -10.35
N LYS A 137 6.36 4.18 -11.21
CA LYS A 137 7.68 4.68 -10.82
C LYS A 137 7.63 6.12 -10.29
N LEU A 138 6.85 6.99 -10.92
CA LEU A 138 6.67 8.39 -10.49
C LEU A 138 5.93 8.47 -9.15
N ARG A 139 4.91 7.63 -8.94
CA ARG A 139 4.14 7.54 -7.69
C ARG A 139 5.03 7.19 -6.49
N LEU A 140 5.97 6.27 -6.67
CA LEU A 140 6.91 5.88 -5.60
C LEU A 140 7.77 7.06 -5.12
N ASN A 141 8.04 8.03 -6.00
CA ASN A 141 8.84 9.20 -5.68
C ASN A 141 7.98 10.43 -5.29
N ASN A 142 6.75 10.51 -5.80
CA ASN A 142 5.85 11.64 -5.58
C ASN A 142 4.40 11.18 -5.54
N ILE A 143 3.80 11.24 -4.36
CA ILE A 143 2.43 10.79 -4.09
C ILE A 143 1.36 11.45 -4.97
N MET A 144 1.64 12.61 -5.54
CA MET A 144 0.73 13.30 -6.47
C MET A 144 0.35 12.43 -7.67
N PHE A 145 1.30 11.62 -8.17
CA PHE A 145 1.05 10.73 -9.31
C PHE A 145 0.12 9.57 -9.00
N LYS A 146 -0.19 9.31 -7.73
CA LYS A 146 -1.19 8.31 -7.34
C LYS A 146 -2.58 8.61 -7.91
N GLU A 147 -3.03 9.86 -7.85
CA GLU A 147 -4.33 10.24 -8.40
C GLU A 147 -4.36 10.08 -9.92
N GLU A 148 -3.25 10.38 -10.59
CA GLU A 148 -3.10 10.19 -12.03
C GLU A 148 -3.11 8.70 -12.40
N GLU A 149 -2.43 7.86 -11.61
CA GLU A 149 -2.41 6.41 -11.81
C GLU A 149 -3.80 5.80 -11.63
N LEU A 150 -4.53 6.18 -10.57
CA LEU A 150 -5.89 5.72 -10.34
C LEU A 150 -6.85 6.11 -11.48
N LYS A 151 -6.75 7.32 -12.01
CA LYS A 151 -7.54 7.75 -13.18
C LYS A 151 -7.23 6.90 -14.43
N LEU A 152 -5.96 6.60 -14.67
CA LEU A 152 -5.54 5.74 -15.78
C LEU A 152 -6.03 4.31 -15.59
N ILE A 153 -5.97 3.76 -14.38
CA ILE A 153 -6.47 2.43 -14.02
C ILE A 153 -7.97 2.34 -14.35
N GLU A 154 -8.77 3.27 -13.83
CA GLU A 154 -10.23 3.26 -14.06
C GLU A 154 -10.58 3.38 -15.55
N LYS A 155 -9.85 4.20 -16.29
CA LYS A 155 -10.04 4.32 -17.73
C LYS A 155 -9.65 3.03 -18.45
N ALA A 156 -8.52 2.43 -18.13
CA ALA A 156 -8.03 1.22 -18.78
C ALA A 156 -8.87 -0.02 -18.46
N LYS A 157 -9.54 -0.09 -17.29
CA LYS A 157 -10.48 -1.17 -16.94
C LYS A 157 -11.68 -1.27 -17.90
N THR A 158 -11.98 -0.22 -18.68
CA THR A 158 -13.05 -0.26 -19.69
C THR A 158 -12.65 -1.09 -20.91
N ILE A 159 -11.37 -1.43 -21.07
CA ILE A 159 -10.87 -2.23 -22.20
C ILE A 159 -11.11 -3.72 -21.90
N THR A 160 -11.83 -4.38 -22.77
CA THR A 160 -12.18 -5.79 -22.61
C THR A 160 -10.94 -6.69 -22.67
N ASN A 161 -10.85 -7.67 -21.79
CA ASN A 161 -9.74 -8.64 -21.70
C ASN A 161 -8.36 -8.00 -21.52
N TYR A 162 -8.31 -6.88 -20.83
CA TYR A 162 -7.05 -6.22 -20.45
C TYR A 162 -6.83 -6.35 -18.94
N SER A 163 -5.81 -7.10 -18.54
CA SER A 163 -5.56 -7.47 -17.14
C SER A 163 -4.72 -6.44 -16.37
N ASN A 164 -3.77 -5.77 -17.02
CA ASN A 164 -2.76 -4.94 -16.35
C ASN A 164 -3.31 -3.83 -15.44
N PRO A 165 -4.46 -3.16 -15.73
CA PRO A 165 -5.04 -2.20 -14.79
C PRO A 165 -5.27 -2.76 -13.38
N TYR A 166 -5.66 -4.03 -13.28
CA TYR A 166 -5.88 -4.69 -11.99
C TYR A 166 -4.58 -5.02 -11.24
N LEU A 167 -3.48 -5.27 -11.98
CA LEU A 167 -2.16 -5.43 -11.37
C LEU A 167 -1.69 -4.12 -10.74
N TYR A 168 -1.76 -3.01 -11.47
CA TYR A 168 -1.37 -1.71 -10.96
C TYR A 168 -2.29 -1.22 -9.83
N GLU A 169 -3.58 -1.53 -9.89
CA GLU A 169 -4.49 -1.32 -8.76
C GLU A 169 -4.02 -2.07 -7.52
N ALA A 170 -3.64 -3.36 -7.66
CA ALA A 170 -3.14 -4.14 -6.55
C ALA A 170 -1.85 -3.54 -5.96
N LEU A 171 -0.93 -3.06 -6.80
CA LEU A 171 0.30 -2.39 -6.34
C LEU A 171 0.01 -1.10 -5.57
N VAL A 172 -0.92 -0.27 -6.07
CA VAL A 172 -1.36 0.94 -5.36
C VAL A 172 -1.97 0.59 -4.00
N LEU A 173 -2.93 -0.34 -3.97
CA LEU A 173 -3.63 -0.75 -2.75
C LEU A 173 -2.68 -1.40 -1.73
N ASN A 174 -1.73 -2.21 -2.19
CA ASN A 174 -0.70 -2.80 -1.33
C ASN A 174 0.18 -1.71 -0.69
N SER A 175 0.57 -0.70 -1.44
CA SER A 175 1.33 0.44 -0.90
C SER A 175 0.58 1.25 0.17
N GLU A 176 -0.74 1.11 0.22
CA GLU A 176 -1.63 1.72 1.22
C GLU A 176 -1.98 0.78 2.39
N ASN A 177 -1.35 -0.41 2.47
CA ASN A 177 -1.67 -1.46 3.43
C ASN A 177 -3.14 -1.97 3.35
N LYS A 178 -3.78 -1.81 2.19
CA LYS A 178 -5.14 -2.31 1.91
C LYS A 178 -5.06 -3.71 1.31
N HIS A 179 -4.50 -4.64 2.07
CA HIS A 179 -4.08 -5.94 1.56
C HIS A 179 -5.24 -6.81 1.01
N ASP A 180 -6.41 -6.78 1.64
CA ASP A 180 -7.59 -7.51 1.15
C ASP A 180 -8.06 -7.00 -0.21
N LEU A 181 -8.10 -5.68 -0.40
CA LEU A 181 -8.47 -5.07 -1.67
C LEU A 181 -7.40 -5.33 -2.74
N ALA A 182 -6.12 -5.29 -2.36
CA ALA A 182 -5.02 -5.63 -3.26
C ALA A 182 -5.11 -7.09 -3.73
N LEU A 183 -5.41 -8.03 -2.83
CA LEU A 183 -5.61 -9.43 -3.17
C LEU A 183 -6.83 -9.62 -4.10
N MET A 184 -7.91 -8.88 -3.87
CA MET A 184 -9.08 -8.88 -4.76
C MET A 184 -8.73 -8.37 -6.16
N ALA A 185 -7.95 -7.29 -6.26
CA ALA A 185 -7.47 -6.75 -7.53
C ALA A 185 -6.59 -7.78 -8.27
N LEU A 186 -5.67 -8.49 -7.58
CA LEU A 186 -4.88 -9.57 -8.20
C LEU A 186 -5.72 -10.75 -8.67
N ARG A 187 -6.82 -11.09 -7.99
CA ARG A 187 -7.77 -12.09 -8.49
C ARG A 187 -8.40 -11.63 -9.79
N ASN A 188 -8.81 -10.37 -9.87
CA ASN A 188 -9.35 -9.79 -11.11
C ASN A 188 -8.30 -9.78 -12.23
N TYR A 189 -7.02 -9.47 -11.92
CA TYR A 189 -5.92 -9.60 -12.86
C TYR A 189 -5.84 -11.00 -13.46
N THR A 190 -5.84 -12.03 -12.61
CA THR A 190 -5.80 -13.43 -13.04
C THR A 190 -7.03 -13.83 -13.86
N MET A 191 -8.24 -13.39 -13.44
CA MET A 191 -9.50 -13.69 -14.15
C MET A 191 -9.54 -13.03 -15.54
N ASN A 192 -8.88 -11.90 -15.75
CA ASN A 192 -8.75 -11.22 -17.04
C ASN A 192 -7.56 -11.71 -17.86
N GLY A 193 -6.98 -12.87 -17.53
CA GLY A 193 -5.91 -13.50 -18.31
C GLY A 193 -4.51 -12.93 -18.03
N GLY A 194 -4.30 -12.30 -16.90
CA GLY A 194 -2.98 -11.77 -16.50
C GLY A 194 -1.92 -12.86 -16.34
N GLU A 195 -0.74 -12.57 -16.81
CA GLU A 195 0.40 -13.49 -16.78
C GLU A 195 0.88 -13.72 -15.33
N GLN A 196 1.06 -14.98 -14.96
CA GLN A 196 1.55 -15.37 -13.63
C GLN A 196 3.10 -15.34 -13.60
N THR A 197 3.66 -14.14 -13.72
CA THR A 197 5.12 -13.95 -13.55
C THR A 197 5.54 -14.23 -12.11
N LEU A 198 6.85 -14.42 -11.90
CA LEU A 198 7.40 -14.66 -10.57
C LEU A 198 6.98 -13.54 -9.59
N ASP A 199 7.13 -12.28 -9.99
CA ASP A 199 6.79 -11.11 -9.16
C ASP A 199 5.29 -11.10 -8.76
N VAL A 200 4.41 -11.46 -9.70
CA VAL A 200 2.94 -11.53 -9.43
C VAL A 200 2.63 -12.66 -8.45
N VAL A 201 3.28 -13.80 -8.60
CA VAL A 201 3.09 -14.95 -7.69
C VAL A 201 3.62 -14.60 -6.29
N GLU A 202 4.79 -13.97 -6.18
CA GLU A 202 5.36 -13.53 -4.91
C GLU A 202 4.47 -12.49 -4.22
N LEU A 203 3.98 -11.49 -4.97
CA LEU A 203 3.05 -10.49 -4.44
C LEU A 203 1.77 -11.15 -3.94
N LYS A 204 1.20 -12.07 -4.70
CA LYS A 204 -0.01 -12.81 -4.32
C LYS A 204 0.22 -13.60 -3.03
N ASN A 205 1.30 -14.38 -2.95
CA ASN A 205 1.62 -15.18 -1.77
C ASN A 205 1.81 -14.30 -0.53
N SER A 206 2.51 -13.17 -0.69
CA SER A 206 2.68 -12.19 0.39
C SER A 206 1.34 -11.65 0.89
N LEU A 207 0.46 -11.25 -0.03
CA LEU A 207 -0.87 -10.74 0.33
C LEU A 207 -1.75 -11.82 0.97
N GLU A 208 -1.75 -13.05 0.46
CA GLU A 208 -2.49 -14.17 1.06
C GLU A 208 -1.99 -14.48 2.47
N THR A 209 -0.69 -14.39 2.70
CA THR A 209 -0.08 -14.58 4.01
C THR A 209 -0.52 -13.50 5.00
N ILE A 210 -0.44 -12.22 4.60
CA ILE A 210 -0.81 -11.08 5.46
C ILE A 210 -2.32 -11.12 5.77
N THR A 211 -3.16 -11.25 4.75
CA THR A 211 -4.62 -11.27 4.93
C THR A 211 -5.07 -12.51 5.71
N GLY A 212 -4.42 -13.65 5.49
CA GLY A 212 -4.64 -14.87 6.26
C GLY A 212 -4.34 -14.69 7.74
N PHE A 213 -3.20 -14.10 8.07
CA PHE A 213 -2.82 -13.83 9.45
C PHE A 213 -3.80 -12.87 10.15
N GLU A 214 -4.17 -11.75 9.51
CA GLU A 214 -5.15 -10.81 10.08
C GLU A 214 -6.50 -11.50 10.33
N LYS A 215 -7.00 -12.27 9.37
CA LYS A 215 -8.22 -13.06 9.54
C LYS A 215 -8.11 -14.06 10.68
N ALA A 216 -6.98 -14.74 10.81
CA ALA A 216 -6.77 -15.68 11.91
C ALA A 216 -6.82 -15.00 13.26
N LYS A 217 -6.24 -13.80 13.42
CA LYS A 217 -6.30 -13.00 14.66
C LYS A 217 -7.74 -12.69 15.07
N GLU A 218 -8.60 -12.32 14.12
CA GLU A 218 -10.02 -12.07 14.38
C GLU A 218 -10.75 -13.32 14.87
N LEU A 219 -10.35 -14.50 14.39
CA LEU A 219 -10.95 -15.80 14.72
C LEU A 219 -10.45 -16.39 16.06
N VAL A 220 -9.34 -15.92 16.61
CA VAL A 220 -8.72 -16.48 17.83
C VAL A 220 -9.72 -16.64 18.99
N GLN A 221 -10.63 -15.67 19.16
CA GLN A 221 -11.60 -15.67 20.24
C GLN A 221 -12.94 -16.32 19.85
N THR A 222 -13.33 -16.24 18.59
CA THR A 222 -14.66 -16.68 18.12
C THR A 222 -14.66 -18.09 17.55
N ASP A 223 -13.62 -18.47 16.81
CA ASP A 223 -13.43 -19.82 16.27
C ASP A 223 -11.94 -20.22 16.28
N PRO A 224 -11.40 -20.56 17.47
CA PRO A 224 -9.98 -20.91 17.60
C PRO A 224 -9.55 -22.11 16.77
N LYS A 225 -10.49 -23.02 16.43
CA LYS A 225 -10.17 -24.17 15.57
C LYS A 225 -9.92 -23.73 14.13
N GLU A 226 -10.74 -22.82 13.60
CA GLU A 226 -10.54 -22.28 12.26
C GLU A 226 -9.30 -21.37 12.21
N ALA A 227 -9.06 -20.57 13.26
CA ALA A 227 -7.83 -19.78 13.39
C ALA A 227 -6.58 -20.67 13.30
N LEU A 228 -6.54 -21.82 13.99
CA LEU A 228 -5.40 -22.74 13.95
C LEU A 228 -5.16 -23.35 12.57
N LYS A 229 -6.21 -23.59 11.77
CA LYS A 229 -6.04 -24.08 10.39
C LYS A 229 -5.31 -23.09 9.49
N ILE A 230 -5.41 -21.78 9.82
CA ILE A 230 -4.72 -20.71 9.11
C ILE A 230 -3.32 -20.50 9.72
N LEU A 231 -3.22 -20.41 11.05
CA LEU A 231 -1.97 -20.06 11.75
C LEU A 231 -0.89 -21.15 11.62
N ILE A 232 -1.24 -22.43 11.74
CA ILE A 232 -0.24 -23.51 11.73
C ILE A 232 0.53 -23.57 10.42
N PRO A 233 -0.11 -23.51 9.22
CA PRO A 233 0.62 -23.44 7.96
C PRO A 233 1.50 -22.19 7.80
N LEU A 234 1.13 -21.06 8.45
CA LEU A 234 1.92 -19.84 8.41
C LEU A 234 3.24 -19.97 9.18
N ILE A 235 3.32 -20.86 10.17
CA ILE A 235 4.58 -21.16 10.90
C ILE A 235 5.64 -21.67 9.92
N ASP A 236 5.27 -22.56 9.01
CA ASP A 236 6.21 -23.12 8.02
C ASP A 236 6.69 -22.07 7.01
N GLN A 237 5.87 -21.03 6.77
CA GLN A 237 6.16 -19.96 5.81
C GLN A 237 6.91 -18.78 6.44
N LEU A 238 6.66 -18.49 7.73
CA LEU A 238 7.10 -17.31 8.46
C LEU A 238 7.73 -17.66 9.82
N GLY A 239 8.45 -18.77 9.90
CA GLY A 239 8.92 -19.41 11.14
C GLY A 239 9.63 -18.51 12.18
N ASP A 240 10.10 -17.33 11.79
CA ASP A 240 10.81 -16.40 12.70
C ASP A 240 9.86 -15.35 13.32
N ARG A 241 8.54 -15.57 13.27
CA ARG A 241 7.53 -14.65 13.80
C ARG A 241 6.91 -15.16 15.10
N PRO A 242 7.34 -14.67 16.26
CA PRO A 242 6.86 -15.13 17.57
C PRO A 242 5.36 -14.84 17.80
N ASP A 243 4.80 -13.83 17.14
CA ASP A 243 3.39 -13.48 17.24
C ASP A 243 2.46 -14.56 16.67
N ILE A 244 2.89 -15.33 15.67
CA ILE A 244 2.10 -16.47 15.14
C ILE A 244 1.99 -17.56 16.20
N TYR A 245 3.11 -17.92 16.84
CA TYR A 245 3.13 -18.89 17.93
C TYR A 245 2.30 -18.44 19.14
N TYR A 246 2.38 -17.14 19.48
CA TYR A 246 1.53 -16.55 20.52
C TYR A 246 0.04 -16.75 20.21
N HIS A 247 -0.41 -16.41 19.00
CA HIS A 247 -1.83 -16.59 18.63
C HIS A 247 -2.23 -18.05 18.58
N CYS A 248 -1.35 -18.99 18.19
CA CYS A 248 -1.59 -20.43 18.31
C CYS A 248 -1.80 -20.84 19.77
N ALA A 249 -0.96 -20.31 20.68
CA ALA A 249 -1.09 -20.59 22.11
C ALA A 249 -2.43 -20.09 22.66
N VAL A 250 -2.84 -18.87 22.34
CA VAL A 250 -4.14 -18.32 22.76
C VAL A 250 -5.30 -19.16 22.21
N CYS A 251 -5.22 -19.64 20.95
CA CYS A 251 -6.21 -20.56 20.41
C CYS A 251 -6.30 -21.88 21.21
N TYR A 252 -5.15 -22.49 21.53
CA TYR A 252 -5.14 -23.72 22.33
C TYR A 252 -5.64 -23.48 23.75
N ARG A 253 -5.34 -22.36 24.37
CA ARG A 253 -5.93 -21.98 25.67
C ARG A 253 -7.46 -21.86 25.59
N ASN A 254 -7.98 -21.19 24.57
CA ASN A 254 -9.43 -21.07 24.35
C ASN A 254 -10.10 -22.43 24.12
N LEU A 255 -9.36 -23.40 23.60
CA LEU A 255 -9.78 -24.81 23.47
C LEU A 255 -9.50 -25.65 24.74
N GLN A 256 -9.06 -25.01 25.83
CA GLN A 256 -8.70 -25.66 27.11
C GLN A 256 -7.59 -26.71 26.99
N ASN A 257 -6.72 -26.59 25.97
CA ASN A 257 -5.55 -27.45 25.81
C ASN A 257 -4.29 -26.66 26.22
N TYR A 258 -4.14 -26.50 27.52
CA TYR A 258 -3.12 -25.62 28.13
C TYR A 258 -1.70 -26.14 27.90
N GLU A 259 -1.49 -27.46 27.83
CA GLU A 259 -0.17 -28.05 27.54
C GLU A 259 0.31 -27.67 26.13
N LYS A 260 -0.58 -27.75 25.13
CA LYS A 260 -0.25 -27.30 23.78
C LYS A 260 -0.05 -25.78 23.73
N ALA A 261 -0.84 -25.01 24.46
CA ALA A 261 -0.62 -23.58 24.56
C ALA A 261 0.80 -23.26 25.09
N ILE A 262 1.21 -23.94 26.18
CA ILE A 262 2.56 -23.78 26.76
C ILE A 262 3.64 -24.21 25.75
N TYR A 263 3.41 -25.26 24.97
CA TYR A 263 4.34 -25.64 23.90
C TYR A 263 4.56 -24.49 22.91
N TYR A 264 3.51 -23.90 22.37
CA TYR A 264 3.62 -22.79 21.41
C TYR A 264 4.21 -21.51 22.05
N LEU A 265 3.94 -21.24 23.33
CA LEU A 265 4.59 -20.14 24.05
C LEU A 265 6.10 -20.34 24.18
N ASN A 266 6.56 -21.60 24.41
CA ASN A 266 7.99 -21.89 24.43
C ASN A 266 8.66 -21.64 23.07
N GLU A 267 8.00 -22.00 21.97
CA GLU A 267 8.48 -21.70 20.62
C GLU A 267 8.58 -20.16 20.40
N ALA A 268 7.56 -19.39 20.86
CA ALA A 268 7.58 -17.94 20.77
C ALA A 268 8.77 -17.32 21.54
N VAL A 269 9.01 -17.78 22.77
CA VAL A 269 10.12 -17.29 23.63
C VAL A 269 11.49 -17.70 23.09
N ALA A 270 11.58 -18.81 22.36
CA ALA A 270 12.83 -19.21 21.72
C ALA A 270 13.27 -18.20 20.64
N ILE A 271 12.31 -17.50 20.03
CA ILE A 271 12.53 -16.46 19.02
C ILE A 271 12.76 -15.10 19.70
N ASP A 272 11.84 -14.71 20.61
CA ASP A 272 11.90 -13.44 21.34
C ASP A 272 11.55 -13.65 22.82
N LYS A 273 12.55 -13.43 23.69
CA LYS A 273 12.46 -13.67 25.13
C LYS A 273 11.73 -12.57 25.90
N ASP A 274 11.57 -11.40 25.27
CA ASP A 274 11.13 -10.18 25.95
C ASP A 274 9.67 -9.81 25.65
N LEU A 275 8.96 -10.67 24.89
CA LEU A 275 7.55 -10.48 24.60
C LEU A 275 6.68 -10.61 25.87
N ILE A 276 6.22 -9.48 26.35
CA ILE A 276 5.44 -9.39 27.61
C ILE A 276 4.10 -10.14 27.47
N GLU A 277 3.46 -10.10 26.32
CA GLU A 277 2.23 -10.80 26.04
C GLU A 277 2.40 -12.31 26.19
N VAL A 278 3.51 -12.85 25.71
CA VAL A 278 3.85 -14.28 25.85
C VAL A 278 4.10 -14.64 27.30
N ILE A 279 4.82 -13.79 28.06
CA ILE A 279 5.07 -13.99 29.46
C ILE A 279 3.78 -13.99 30.29
N ASN A 280 2.87 -13.05 30.02
CA ASN A 280 1.56 -13.02 30.65
C ASN A 280 0.73 -14.26 30.31
N GLU A 281 0.74 -14.69 29.06
CA GLU A 281 -0.01 -15.85 28.58
C GLU A 281 0.49 -17.16 29.23
N PHE A 282 1.81 -17.30 29.52
CA PHE A 282 2.31 -18.38 30.34
C PHE A 282 1.66 -18.38 31.73
N GLY A 283 1.59 -17.22 32.37
CA GLY A 283 0.95 -17.07 33.68
C GLY A 283 -0.50 -17.56 33.68
N ILE A 284 -1.28 -17.16 32.62
CA ILE A 284 -2.67 -17.59 32.48
C ILE A 284 -2.77 -19.10 32.29
N ASN A 285 -1.98 -19.70 31.39
CA ASN A 285 -2.03 -21.13 31.14
C ASN A 285 -1.62 -21.97 32.34
N TYR A 286 -0.57 -21.55 33.11
CA TYR A 286 -0.20 -22.24 34.34
C TYR A 286 -1.28 -22.09 35.42
N ALA A 287 -1.93 -20.93 35.55
CA ALA A 287 -3.05 -20.75 36.44
C ALA A 287 -4.25 -21.67 36.05
N CYS A 288 -4.55 -21.82 34.77
CA CYS A 288 -5.59 -22.75 34.30
C CYS A 288 -5.24 -24.23 34.55
N LEU A 289 -3.96 -24.58 34.63
CA LEU A 289 -3.46 -25.90 35.03
C LEU A 289 -3.35 -26.06 36.56
N GLU A 290 -3.83 -25.10 37.32
CA GLU A 290 -3.74 -25.05 38.78
C GLU A 290 -2.28 -25.03 39.34
N ASN A 291 -1.31 -24.78 38.46
CA ASN A 291 0.09 -24.60 38.86
C ASN A 291 0.34 -23.11 39.19
N TYR A 292 -0.23 -22.72 40.32
CA TYR A 292 -0.23 -21.33 40.78
C TYR A 292 1.16 -20.79 41.11
N GLU A 293 2.10 -21.65 41.54
CA GLU A 293 3.48 -21.26 41.82
C GLU A 293 4.19 -20.78 40.55
N MET A 294 4.03 -21.52 39.46
CA MET A 294 4.58 -21.10 38.14
C MET A 294 3.84 -19.87 37.60
N ALA A 295 2.52 -19.81 37.74
CA ALA A 295 1.72 -18.68 37.31
C ALA A 295 2.20 -17.38 38.00
N ILE A 296 2.45 -17.43 39.32
CA ILE A 296 2.97 -16.30 40.11
C ILE A 296 4.32 -15.82 39.57
N GLN A 297 5.23 -16.73 39.22
CA GLN A 297 6.55 -16.35 38.68
C GLN A 297 6.41 -15.56 37.37
N TYR A 298 5.59 -16.05 36.45
CA TYR A 298 5.37 -15.39 35.16
C TYR A 298 4.60 -14.07 35.31
N PHE A 299 3.53 -14.05 36.10
CA PHE A 299 2.77 -12.82 36.34
C PHE A 299 3.60 -11.75 37.05
N ARG A 300 4.46 -12.10 37.96
CA ARG A 300 5.38 -11.14 38.59
C ARG A 300 6.30 -10.50 37.56
N LYS A 301 6.92 -11.33 36.71
CA LYS A 301 7.80 -10.83 35.63
C LYS A 301 7.03 -9.89 34.70
N ALA A 302 5.81 -10.23 34.28
CA ALA A 302 4.98 -9.38 33.41
C ALA A 302 4.55 -8.09 34.16
N PHE A 303 4.20 -8.19 35.47
CA PHE A 303 3.77 -7.04 36.25
C PHE A 303 4.88 -6.03 36.51
N GLU A 304 6.13 -6.49 36.68
CA GLU A 304 7.29 -5.60 36.87
C GLU A 304 7.44 -4.60 35.70
N VAL A 305 7.08 -5.01 34.48
CA VAL A 305 7.18 -4.20 33.27
C VAL A 305 5.91 -3.39 33.02
N THR A 306 4.74 -4.03 33.07
CA THR A 306 3.48 -3.43 32.63
C THR A 306 2.76 -2.58 33.65
N LYS A 307 2.90 -2.94 34.94
CA LYS A 307 2.06 -2.42 36.04
C LYS A 307 0.56 -2.54 35.74
N SER A 308 0.15 -3.53 34.94
CA SER A 308 -1.23 -3.75 34.56
C SER A 308 -2.08 -4.18 35.74
N ILE A 309 -3.29 -3.62 35.87
CA ILE A 309 -4.26 -4.00 36.90
C ILE A 309 -4.70 -5.46 36.72
N GLU A 310 -4.91 -5.91 35.49
CA GLU A 310 -5.32 -7.28 35.16
C GLU A 310 -4.29 -8.29 35.68
N ILE A 311 -3.01 -8.06 35.39
CA ILE A 311 -1.93 -8.93 35.88
C ILE A 311 -1.82 -8.88 37.40
N CYS A 312 -2.06 -7.72 38.00
CA CYS A 312 -2.05 -7.56 39.44
C CYS A 312 -3.18 -8.35 40.12
N THR A 313 -4.38 -8.31 39.56
CA THR A 313 -5.53 -9.09 40.08
C THR A 313 -5.33 -10.59 39.88
N ASN A 314 -4.73 -11.01 38.73
CA ASN A 314 -4.34 -12.40 38.52
C ASN A 314 -3.34 -12.88 39.59
N LEU A 315 -2.37 -12.05 40.00
CA LEU A 315 -1.46 -12.34 41.10
C LEU A 315 -2.21 -12.52 42.42
N VAL A 316 -3.18 -11.66 42.73
CA VAL A 316 -4.01 -11.80 43.94
C VAL A 316 -4.70 -13.16 43.95
N MET A 317 -5.34 -13.54 42.84
CA MET A 317 -6.03 -14.83 42.73
C MET A 317 -5.08 -16.01 42.88
N CYS A 318 -3.91 -15.98 42.24
CA CYS A 318 -2.92 -17.04 42.36
C CYS A 318 -2.40 -17.15 43.80
N TYR A 319 -2.09 -16.02 44.49
CA TYR A 319 -1.65 -16.04 45.90
C TYR A 319 -2.72 -16.57 46.87
N LEU A 320 -4.00 -16.30 46.60
CA LEU A 320 -5.11 -16.87 47.38
C LEU A 320 -5.14 -18.39 47.24
N ASN A 321 -4.98 -18.91 46.02
CA ASN A 321 -5.01 -20.35 45.75
C ASN A 321 -3.83 -21.11 46.43
N VAL A 322 -2.63 -20.49 46.50
CA VAL A 322 -1.51 -21.06 47.26
C VAL A 322 -1.58 -20.73 48.75
N LYS A 323 -2.72 -20.19 49.22
CA LYS A 323 -2.96 -19.82 50.64
C LYS A 323 -1.98 -18.79 51.20
N ASN A 324 -1.34 -18.00 50.36
CA ASN A 324 -0.48 -16.88 50.76
C ASN A 324 -1.29 -15.57 50.86
N VAL A 325 -2.11 -15.49 51.92
CA VAL A 325 -3.03 -14.37 52.15
C VAL A 325 -2.30 -13.04 52.31
N GLU A 326 -1.08 -13.04 52.83
CA GLU A 326 -0.28 -11.85 53.02
C GLU A 326 0.09 -11.21 51.68
N GLN A 327 0.67 -12.00 50.79
CA GLN A 327 1.03 -11.51 49.44
C GLN A 327 -0.20 -11.14 48.61
N ALA A 328 -1.29 -11.89 48.72
CA ALA A 328 -2.56 -11.56 48.10
C ALA A 328 -3.06 -10.17 48.52
N ARG A 329 -3.00 -9.85 49.80
CA ARG A 329 -3.40 -8.55 50.33
C ARG A 329 -2.51 -7.43 49.85
N ILE A 330 -1.18 -7.62 49.81
CA ILE A 330 -0.23 -6.63 49.29
C ILE A 330 -0.58 -6.27 47.84
N HIS A 331 -0.80 -7.29 47.01
CA HIS A 331 -1.14 -7.06 45.57
C HIS A 331 -2.53 -6.48 45.38
N LEU A 332 -3.52 -6.80 46.22
CA LEU A 332 -4.81 -6.16 46.23
C LEU A 332 -4.70 -4.64 46.54
N ASP A 333 -3.90 -4.30 47.55
CA ASP A 333 -3.65 -2.89 47.89
C ASP A 333 -2.93 -2.14 46.77
N ILE A 334 -2.08 -2.83 45.98
CA ILE A 334 -1.46 -2.27 44.79
C ILE A 334 -2.52 -2.08 43.69
N ALA A 335 -3.35 -3.09 43.41
CA ALA A 335 -4.41 -3.01 42.39
C ALA A 335 -5.40 -1.86 42.68
N LYS A 336 -5.77 -1.67 43.97
CA LYS A 336 -6.59 -0.52 44.41
C LYS A 336 -5.95 0.84 44.14
N LYS A 337 -4.62 0.93 44.25
CA LYS A 337 -3.91 2.18 43.95
C LYS A 337 -3.86 2.45 42.45
N ILE A 338 -3.92 1.42 41.61
CA ILE A 338 -3.98 1.55 40.16
C ILE A 338 -5.39 1.99 39.73
N ASP A 339 -6.42 1.23 40.12
CA ASP A 339 -7.83 1.58 39.95
C ASP A 339 -8.73 0.93 41.00
N ALA A 340 -9.21 1.75 41.94
CA ALA A 340 -10.11 1.28 43.00
C ALA A 340 -11.56 1.04 42.50
N LYS A 341 -11.89 1.40 41.24
CA LYS A 341 -13.23 1.21 40.66
C LYS A 341 -13.30 0.01 39.72
N ASP A 342 -12.19 -0.67 39.50
CA ASP A 342 -12.16 -1.89 38.70
C ASP A 342 -13.06 -2.95 39.37
N GLU A 343 -13.92 -3.60 38.54
CA GLU A 343 -14.92 -4.56 39.01
C GLU A 343 -14.27 -5.76 39.74
N ILE A 344 -13.14 -6.27 39.22
CA ILE A 344 -12.42 -7.40 39.80
C ILE A 344 -11.81 -7.00 41.17
N VAL A 345 -11.27 -5.79 41.27
CA VAL A 345 -10.73 -5.27 42.51
C VAL A 345 -11.81 -5.18 43.58
N ILE A 346 -13.00 -4.66 43.23
CA ILE A 346 -14.15 -4.56 44.16
C ILE A 346 -14.59 -5.96 44.59
N ASP A 347 -14.64 -6.93 43.72
CA ASP A 347 -15.06 -8.29 44.06
C ASP A 347 -14.01 -9.01 44.94
N LEU A 348 -12.74 -8.81 44.66
CA LEU A 348 -11.66 -9.30 45.54
C LEU A 348 -11.72 -8.67 46.92
N GLU A 349 -12.05 -7.38 47.06
CA GLU A 349 -12.24 -6.75 48.39
C GLU A 349 -13.38 -7.39 49.18
N LYS A 350 -14.51 -7.69 48.55
CA LYS A 350 -15.64 -8.39 49.18
C LYS A 350 -15.17 -9.77 49.70
N LEU A 351 -14.47 -10.53 48.83
CA LEU A 351 -13.93 -11.84 49.19
C LEU A 351 -13.04 -11.78 50.45
N PHE A 352 -12.15 -10.77 50.53
CA PHE A 352 -11.31 -10.56 51.71
C PHE A 352 -12.05 -10.10 52.96
N ALA A 353 -13.21 -9.43 52.80
CA ALA A 353 -14.06 -9.00 53.92
C ALA A 353 -14.84 -10.18 54.52
N GLU A 354 -15.29 -11.13 53.68
CA GLU A 354 -16.03 -12.33 54.10
C GLU A 354 -15.14 -13.42 54.71
N SER A 355 -13.83 -13.36 54.46
CA SER A 355 -12.84 -14.34 54.92
C SER A 355 -12.27 -13.99 56.33
N LYS A 356 -12.80 -12.96 56.98
CA LYS A 356 -12.49 -12.58 58.38
C LYS A 356 -13.47 -13.22 59.36
#